data_62ec8aa57150570046d6d7672a30832b
#
_entry.id   62ec8aa57150570046d6d7672a30832b
#
_cell.length_a   1.000
_cell.length_b   1.000
_cell.length_c   1.000
_cell.angle_alpha   90.00
_cell.angle_beta   90.00
_cell.angle_gamma   90.00
#
_symmetry.space_group_name_H-M   'P 1'
#
loop_
_entity.id
_entity.type
_entity.pdbx_description
1 polymer ?
#
loop_
_entity_poly.entity_id
_entity_poly.type
_entity_poly.pdbx_seq_one_letter_code
_entity_poly.pdbx_strand_id
1 'polypeptide(L)'
;MKNVITSNKIKGIIVIFFLSISFYMMKTTTYTRALGDYVLEFIGLKSWSGKFMGTHLTVIYFGVLTIILLYVVLKFAVEEWGIRKRCFFLLVIVFINLFSFITDAKVRNIKKNSNGLRTIGFISENSKMEYQSKDMKYTKFNAEIELINYGNESKKFYITINDLDRTIIK
;
A
#
# COMPACT_ATOMS: atom_id res chain seq x y z
N MET A 1 -4.06 -42.06 4.58
CA MET A 1 -5.08 -40.99 4.53
C MET A 1 -4.73 -39.74 5.35
N LYS A 2 -4.25 -39.83 6.60
CA LYS A 2 -3.88 -38.62 7.40
C LYS A 2 -2.88 -37.68 6.69
N ASN A 3 -1.82 -38.20 6.05
CA ASN A 3 -0.79 -37.41 5.39
C ASN A 3 -1.28 -36.60 4.17
N VAL A 4 -2.24 -37.12 3.43
CA VAL A 4 -2.82 -36.43 2.24
C VAL A 4 -3.69 -35.26 2.68
N ILE A 5 -4.53 -35.45 3.71
CA ILE A 5 -5.39 -34.40 4.26
C ILE A 5 -4.55 -33.24 4.82
N THR A 6 -3.43 -33.55 5.47
CA THR A 6 -2.51 -32.53 6.00
C THR A 6 -1.84 -31.75 4.87
N SER A 7 -1.42 -32.41 3.80
CA SER A 7 -0.81 -31.79 2.62
C SER A 7 -1.76 -30.80 1.93
N ASN A 8 -3.04 -31.17 1.75
CA ASN A 8 -4.02 -30.30 1.09
C ASN A 8 -4.35 -29.06 1.94
N LYS A 9 -4.45 -29.20 3.26
CA LYS A 9 -4.65 -28.04 4.15
C LYS A 9 -3.49 -27.06 4.09
N ILE A 10 -2.25 -27.53 4.02
CA ILE A 10 -1.06 -26.71 3.89
C ILE A 10 -1.10 -25.92 2.57
N LYS A 11 -1.42 -26.58 1.45
CA LYS A 11 -1.60 -25.92 0.15
C LYS A 11 -2.63 -24.79 0.23
N GLY A 12 -3.77 -25.03 0.91
CA GLY A 12 -4.81 -24.03 1.11
C GLY A 12 -4.30 -22.80 1.87
N ILE A 13 -3.58 -23.01 2.95
CA ILE A 13 -2.99 -21.91 3.74
C ILE A 13 -2.00 -21.10 2.90
N ILE A 14 -1.16 -21.76 2.10
CA ILE A 14 -0.20 -21.09 1.21
C ILE A 14 -0.92 -20.20 0.19
N VAL A 15 -1.98 -20.69 -0.45
CA VAL A 15 -2.71 -19.88 -1.44
C VAL A 15 -3.45 -18.72 -0.77
N ILE A 16 -4.02 -18.91 0.43
CA ILE A 16 -4.61 -17.83 1.22
C ILE A 16 -3.57 -16.77 1.59
N PHE A 17 -2.36 -17.19 1.93
CA PHE A 17 -1.25 -16.29 2.21
C PHE A 17 -0.88 -15.44 1.00
N PHE A 18 -0.74 -16.04 -0.20
CA PHE A 18 -0.48 -15.30 -1.44
C PHE A 18 -1.62 -14.36 -1.82
N LEU A 19 -2.87 -14.77 -1.62
CA LEU A 19 -4.04 -13.90 -1.81
C LEU A 19 -3.96 -12.67 -0.89
N SER A 20 -3.61 -12.88 0.37
CA SER A 20 -3.49 -11.79 1.35
C SER A 20 -2.34 -10.85 1.02
N ILE A 21 -1.21 -11.37 0.51
CA ILE A 21 -0.11 -10.55 -0.02
C ILE A 21 -0.59 -9.72 -1.21
N SER A 22 -1.32 -10.31 -2.16
CA SER A 22 -1.83 -9.59 -3.33
C SER A 22 -2.74 -8.42 -2.93
N PHE A 23 -3.63 -8.60 -1.97
CA PHE A 23 -4.42 -7.51 -1.39
C PHE A 23 -3.54 -6.44 -0.73
N TYR A 24 -2.54 -6.88 0.03
CA TYR A 24 -1.66 -5.97 0.73
C TYR A 24 -0.79 -5.13 -0.21
N MET A 25 -0.40 -5.68 -1.38
CA MET A 25 0.37 -4.96 -2.39
C MET A 25 -0.37 -3.75 -2.98
N MET A 26 -1.71 -3.75 -2.94
CA MET A 26 -2.54 -2.62 -3.39
C MET A 26 -2.73 -1.55 -2.31
N LYS A 27 -2.48 -1.89 -1.04
CA LYS A 27 -2.72 -0.98 0.09
C LYS A 27 -1.61 0.06 0.18
N THR A 28 -1.97 1.34 0.14
CA THR A 28 -1.09 2.42 0.57
C THR A 28 -0.96 2.36 2.10
N THR A 29 0.24 2.54 2.61
CA THR A 29 0.46 2.66 4.05
C THR A 29 0.49 4.13 4.45
N THR A 30 0.27 4.42 5.71
CA THR A 30 0.32 5.79 6.27
C THR A 30 1.64 6.51 5.96
N TYR A 31 2.71 5.77 5.70
CA TYR A 31 4.07 6.30 5.60
C TYR A 31 4.72 6.14 4.23
N THR A 32 4.13 5.35 3.34
CA THR A 32 4.75 5.02 2.05
C THR A 32 3.71 4.77 0.97
N ARG A 33 4.16 4.80 -0.29
CA ARG A 33 3.40 4.28 -1.41
C ARG A 33 3.00 2.82 -1.18
N ALA A 34 2.07 2.31 -1.97
CA ALA A 34 1.74 0.89 -1.99
C ALA A 34 3.02 0.05 -2.21
N LEU A 35 3.14 -1.06 -1.49
CA LEU A 35 4.33 -1.91 -1.59
C LEU A 35 4.45 -2.51 -3.00
N GLY A 36 3.32 -2.72 -3.66
CA GLY A 36 3.26 -3.14 -5.06
C GLY A 36 3.89 -2.16 -6.04
N ASP A 37 3.91 -0.84 -5.74
CA ASP A 37 4.57 0.15 -6.58
C ASP A 37 6.07 -0.13 -6.67
N TYR A 38 6.71 -0.41 -5.53
CA TYR A 38 8.13 -0.75 -5.47
C TYR A 38 8.44 -2.06 -6.21
N VAL A 39 7.55 -3.05 -6.09
CA VAL A 39 7.72 -4.34 -6.78
C VAL A 39 7.63 -4.15 -8.29
N LEU A 40 6.64 -3.40 -8.78
CA LEU A 40 6.49 -3.14 -10.22
C LEU A 40 7.67 -2.33 -10.76
N GLU A 41 8.09 -1.27 -10.08
CA GLU A 41 9.24 -0.46 -10.47
C GLU A 41 10.53 -1.28 -10.49
N PHE A 42 10.72 -2.20 -9.54
CA PHE A 42 11.88 -3.09 -9.50
C PHE A 42 11.95 -4.02 -10.72
N ILE A 43 10.81 -4.52 -11.22
CA ILE A 43 10.75 -5.35 -12.43
C ILE A 43 10.62 -4.53 -13.72
N GLY A 44 10.76 -3.20 -13.65
CA GLY A 44 10.72 -2.30 -14.80
C GLY A 44 9.32 -1.95 -15.32
N LEU A 45 8.27 -2.27 -14.56
CA LEU A 45 6.89 -1.88 -14.89
C LEU A 45 6.52 -0.55 -14.23
N LYS A 46 5.63 0.20 -14.89
CA LYS A 46 5.12 1.45 -14.33
C LYS A 46 4.08 1.15 -13.26
N SER A 47 4.19 1.80 -12.10
CA SER A 47 3.18 1.77 -11.03
C SER A 47 2.01 2.73 -11.31
N TRP A 48 2.25 3.79 -12.11
CA TRP A 48 1.26 4.79 -12.52
C TRP A 48 1.31 5.01 -14.03
N SER A 49 0.13 5.28 -14.65
CA SER A 49 0.04 5.56 -16.09
C SER A 49 0.61 6.92 -16.49
N GLY A 50 0.66 7.88 -15.57
CA GLY A 50 1.18 9.22 -15.79
C GLY A 50 2.08 9.70 -14.64
N LYS A 51 2.86 10.78 -14.87
CA LYS A 51 3.78 11.32 -13.86
C LYS A 51 3.07 12.00 -12.68
N PHE A 52 2.00 12.74 -12.92
CA PHE A 52 1.31 13.56 -11.92
C PHE A 52 -0.19 13.26 -11.82
N MET A 53 -0.81 12.84 -12.92
CA MET A 53 -2.19 12.39 -12.98
C MET A 53 -2.23 11.10 -13.78
N GLY A 54 -2.95 10.12 -13.29
CA GLY A 54 -3.08 8.84 -14.00
C GLY A 54 -3.74 7.77 -13.17
N THR A 55 -3.98 6.64 -13.82
CA THR A 55 -4.51 5.45 -13.15
C THR A 55 -3.39 4.73 -12.39
N HIS A 56 -3.68 4.31 -11.18
CA HIS A 56 -2.78 3.51 -10.35
C HIS A 56 -2.72 2.07 -10.89
N LEU A 57 -1.73 1.79 -11.74
CA LEU A 57 -1.60 0.51 -12.44
C LEU A 57 -1.34 -0.65 -11.48
N THR A 58 -0.70 -0.41 -10.35
CA THR A 58 -0.48 -1.38 -9.28
C THR A 58 -1.79 -2.03 -8.85
N VAL A 59 -2.85 -1.22 -8.65
CA VAL A 59 -4.16 -1.73 -8.25
C VAL A 59 -4.76 -2.62 -9.35
N ILE A 60 -4.53 -2.29 -10.62
CA ILE A 60 -5.01 -3.10 -11.75
C ILE A 60 -4.29 -4.44 -11.79
N TYR A 61 -2.95 -4.44 -11.77
CA TYR A 61 -2.17 -5.69 -11.86
C TYR A 61 -2.42 -6.62 -10.68
N PHE A 62 -2.31 -6.09 -9.46
CA PHE A 62 -2.56 -6.90 -8.27
C PHE A 62 -4.05 -7.18 -8.06
N GLY A 63 -4.97 -6.35 -8.56
CA GLY A 63 -6.40 -6.60 -8.57
C GLY A 63 -6.75 -7.81 -9.44
N VAL A 64 -6.23 -7.89 -10.66
CA VAL A 64 -6.41 -9.05 -11.54
C VAL A 64 -5.83 -10.31 -10.90
N LEU A 65 -4.60 -10.23 -10.35
CA LEU A 65 -3.98 -11.34 -9.63
C LEU A 65 -4.85 -11.80 -8.45
N THR A 66 -5.41 -10.86 -7.70
CA THR A 66 -6.30 -11.14 -6.57
C THR A 66 -7.54 -11.89 -7.01
N ILE A 67 -8.17 -11.51 -8.14
CA ILE A 67 -9.36 -12.20 -8.68
C ILE A 67 -9.01 -13.64 -9.06
N ILE A 68 -7.88 -13.84 -9.73
CA ILE A 68 -7.38 -15.18 -10.10
C ILE A 68 -7.14 -16.04 -8.85
N LEU A 69 -6.42 -15.50 -7.88
CA LEU A 69 -6.14 -16.22 -6.62
C LEU A 69 -7.42 -16.50 -5.83
N LEU A 70 -8.37 -15.57 -5.82
CA LEU A 70 -9.67 -15.77 -5.17
C LEU A 70 -10.44 -16.92 -5.82
N TYR A 71 -10.47 -16.98 -7.15
CA TYR A 71 -11.09 -18.10 -7.87
C TYR A 71 -10.43 -19.43 -7.51
N VAL A 72 -9.09 -19.49 -7.50
CA VAL A 72 -8.34 -20.69 -7.11
C VAL A 72 -8.66 -21.12 -5.68
N VAL A 73 -8.69 -20.17 -4.75
CA VAL A 73 -9.01 -20.46 -3.35
C VAL A 73 -10.43 -20.96 -3.20
N LEU A 74 -11.41 -20.31 -3.82
CA LEU A 74 -12.81 -20.73 -3.69
C LEU A 74 -13.04 -22.12 -4.28
N LYS A 75 -12.42 -22.44 -5.42
CA LYS A 75 -12.55 -23.72 -6.08
C LYS A 75 -11.84 -24.84 -5.32
N PHE A 76 -10.62 -24.62 -4.87
CA PHE A 76 -9.81 -25.69 -4.28
C PHE A 76 -9.84 -25.71 -2.75
N ALA A 77 -9.71 -24.54 -2.09
CA ALA A 77 -9.60 -24.51 -0.64
C ALA A 77 -10.91 -24.84 0.07
N VAL A 78 -12.04 -24.39 -0.48
CA VAL A 78 -13.35 -24.60 0.13
C VAL A 78 -13.87 -25.99 -0.21
N GLU A 79 -13.74 -26.42 -1.48
CA GLU A 79 -14.30 -27.69 -1.95
C GLU A 79 -13.42 -28.89 -1.59
N GLU A 80 -12.11 -28.83 -1.86
CA GLU A 80 -11.21 -29.96 -1.68
C GLU A 80 -10.54 -30.02 -0.31
N TRP A 81 -10.27 -28.85 0.32
CA TRP A 81 -9.51 -28.79 1.58
C TRP A 81 -10.38 -28.64 2.81
N GLY A 82 -11.71 -28.51 2.61
CA GLY A 82 -12.69 -28.47 3.69
C GLY A 82 -12.54 -27.26 4.63
N ILE A 83 -11.96 -26.16 4.15
CA ILE A 83 -11.83 -24.92 4.92
C ILE A 83 -13.21 -24.24 4.94
N ARG A 84 -13.74 -24.00 6.12
CA ARG A 84 -15.01 -23.27 6.26
C ARG A 84 -14.87 -21.86 5.69
N LYS A 85 -15.82 -21.41 4.87
CA LYS A 85 -15.82 -20.06 4.26
C LYS A 85 -15.56 -18.95 5.28
N ARG A 86 -16.14 -19.04 6.48
CA ARG A 86 -15.91 -18.06 7.56
C ARG A 86 -14.45 -18.02 8.01
N CYS A 87 -13.80 -19.18 8.17
CA CYS A 87 -12.39 -19.26 8.55
C CYS A 87 -11.48 -18.69 7.46
N PHE A 88 -11.84 -18.88 6.19
CA PHE A 88 -11.12 -18.30 5.06
C PHE A 88 -11.06 -16.76 5.14
N PHE A 89 -12.22 -16.09 5.26
CA PHE A 89 -12.26 -14.63 5.35
C PHE A 89 -11.52 -14.11 6.58
N LEU A 90 -11.66 -14.79 7.71
CA LEU A 90 -10.96 -14.42 8.93
C LEU A 90 -9.44 -14.51 8.76
N LEU A 91 -8.93 -15.58 8.15
CA LEU A 91 -7.49 -15.72 7.86
C LEU A 91 -6.96 -14.64 6.94
N VAL A 92 -7.69 -14.28 5.88
CA VAL A 92 -7.31 -13.18 4.97
C VAL A 92 -7.20 -11.87 5.75
N ILE A 93 -8.18 -11.53 6.58
CA ILE A 93 -8.16 -10.31 7.40
C ILE A 93 -6.98 -10.34 8.37
N VAL A 94 -6.74 -11.46 9.05
CA VAL A 94 -5.62 -11.60 9.99
C VAL A 94 -4.27 -11.39 9.28
N PHE A 95 -4.06 -12.01 8.12
CA PHE A 95 -2.82 -11.85 7.36
C PHE A 95 -2.60 -10.40 6.88
N ILE A 96 -3.65 -9.74 6.35
CA ILE A 96 -3.53 -8.35 5.90
C ILE A 96 -3.14 -7.44 7.08
N ASN A 97 -3.77 -7.60 8.24
CA ASN A 97 -3.44 -6.81 9.42
C ASN A 97 -2.03 -7.13 9.94
N LEU A 98 -1.62 -8.40 9.93
CA LEU A 98 -0.28 -8.81 10.32
C LEU A 98 0.80 -8.18 9.41
N PHE A 99 0.60 -8.20 8.09
CA PHE A 99 1.50 -7.54 7.14
C PHE A 99 1.59 -6.03 7.37
N SER A 100 0.43 -5.37 7.58
CA SER A 100 0.39 -3.93 7.91
C SER A 100 1.20 -3.66 9.17
N PHE A 101 0.95 -4.39 10.24
CA PHE A 101 1.66 -4.23 11.51
C PHE A 101 3.19 -4.41 11.36
N ILE A 102 3.62 -5.47 10.67
CA ILE A 102 5.06 -5.74 10.43
C ILE A 102 5.69 -4.62 9.62
N THR A 103 5.02 -4.14 8.58
CA THR A 103 5.55 -3.07 7.72
C THR A 103 5.66 -1.76 8.48
N ASP A 104 4.61 -1.39 9.22
CA ASP A 104 4.61 -0.16 10.03
C ASP A 104 5.69 -0.20 11.11
N ALA A 105 5.86 -1.34 11.77
CA ALA A 105 6.93 -1.53 12.76
C ALA A 105 8.33 -1.38 12.13
N LYS A 106 8.55 -1.95 10.93
CA LYS A 106 9.82 -1.81 10.20
C LYS A 106 10.07 -0.36 9.79
N VAL A 107 9.08 0.32 9.22
CA VAL A 107 9.22 1.72 8.79
C VAL A 107 9.53 2.62 9.98
N ARG A 108 8.83 2.45 11.10
CA ARG A 108 9.12 3.19 12.35
C ARG A 108 10.54 2.96 12.83
N ASN A 109 11.00 1.71 12.83
CA ASN A 109 12.36 1.36 13.28
C ASN A 109 13.42 1.97 12.36
N ILE A 110 13.23 1.89 11.03
CA ILE A 110 14.14 2.51 10.05
C ILE A 110 14.19 4.02 10.26
N LYS A 111 13.02 4.68 10.41
CA LYS A 111 12.96 6.13 10.64
C LYS A 111 13.62 6.54 11.96
N LYS A 112 13.37 5.82 13.03
CA LYS A 112 13.98 6.05 14.34
C LYS A 112 15.50 5.96 14.32
N ASN A 113 16.05 5.03 13.54
CA ASN A 113 17.50 4.80 13.42
C ASN A 113 18.13 5.60 12.26
N SER A 114 17.37 6.43 11.57
CA SER A 114 17.86 7.30 10.50
C SER A 114 18.40 8.62 11.05
N ASN A 115 19.18 9.33 10.22
CA ASN A 115 19.72 10.64 10.56
C ASN A 115 19.05 11.74 9.72
N GLY A 116 19.07 12.98 10.26
CA GLY A 116 18.58 14.16 9.54
C GLY A 116 17.07 14.11 9.28
N LEU A 117 16.65 14.57 8.11
CA LEU A 117 15.22 14.64 7.72
C LEU A 117 14.56 13.28 7.47
N ARG A 118 15.34 12.21 7.35
CA ARG A 118 14.78 10.84 7.18
C ARG A 118 14.02 10.37 8.41
N THR A 119 14.24 10.99 9.58
CA THR A 119 13.48 10.72 10.80
C THR A 119 12.04 11.24 10.74
N ILE A 120 11.75 12.17 9.81
CA ILE A 120 10.42 12.77 9.69
C ILE A 120 9.55 11.89 8.81
N GLY A 121 8.35 11.59 9.29
CA GLY A 121 7.29 10.92 8.55
C GLY A 121 6.18 11.88 8.18
N PHE A 122 5.67 11.77 6.96
CA PHE A 122 4.48 12.45 6.50
C PHE A 122 3.26 11.54 6.73
N ILE A 123 2.18 12.07 7.31
CA ILE A 123 0.93 11.36 7.54
C ILE A 123 -0.10 11.84 6.53
N SER A 124 -0.32 11.05 5.49
CA SER A 124 -1.26 11.41 4.42
C SER A 124 -2.73 11.40 4.87
N GLU A 125 -3.09 10.56 5.83
CA GLU A 125 -4.47 10.40 6.31
C GLU A 125 -5.02 11.67 6.97
N ASN A 126 -4.16 12.41 7.66
CA ASN A 126 -4.51 13.64 8.38
C ASN A 126 -4.09 14.91 7.64
N SER A 127 -3.43 14.76 6.50
CA SER A 127 -3.00 15.89 5.69
C SER A 127 -4.05 16.23 4.65
N LYS A 128 -4.40 17.50 4.54
CA LYS A 128 -5.39 18.02 3.61
C LYS A 128 -4.78 19.07 2.71
N MET A 129 -5.21 19.09 1.48
CA MET A 129 -4.79 20.07 0.50
C MET A 129 -6.01 20.55 -0.26
N GLU A 130 -6.32 21.84 -0.13
CA GLU A 130 -7.45 22.48 -0.78
C GLU A 130 -6.94 23.57 -1.71
N TYR A 131 -7.49 23.62 -2.90
CA TYR A 131 -7.21 24.68 -3.86
C TYR A 131 -8.50 25.21 -4.49
N GLN A 132 -8.51 26.48 -4.75
CA GLN A 132 -9.56 27.13 -5.51
C GLN A 132 -8.98 27.55 -6.86
N SER A 133 -9.68 27.23 -7.94
CA SER A 133 -9.31 27.69 -9.27
C SER A 133 -10.40 28.61 -9.82
N LYS A 134 -9.99 29.72 -10.45
CA LYS A 134 -10.85 30.60 -11.21
C LYS A 134 -10.18 30.85 -12.56
N ASP A 135 -10.92 30.66 -13.65
CA ASP A 135 -10.44 30.83 -15.03
C ASP A 135 -9.14 30.00 -15.31
N MET A 136 -9.12 28.74 -14.90
CA MET A 136 -7.97 27.84 -14.98
C MET A 136 -6.71 28.29 -14.24
N LYS A 137 -6.81 29.29 -13.37
CA LYS A 137 -5.71 29.74 -12.51
C LYS A 137 -6.01 29.40 -11.05
N TYR A 138 -5.01 28.86 -10.35
CA TYR A 138 -5.13 28.65 -8.93
C TYR A 138 -5.07 29.98 -8.20
N THR A 139 -6.15 30.33 -7.50
CA THR A 139 -6.28 31.63 -6.82
C THR A 139 -6.05 31.51 -5.32
N LYS A 140 -6.25 30.35 -4.75
CA LYS A 140 -6.02 30.10 -3.33
C LYS A 140 -5.57 28.66 -3.11
N PHE A 141 -4.57 28.52 -2.26
CA PHE A 141 -4.03 27.23 -1.86
C PHE A 141 -3.99 27.18 -0.33
N ASN A 142 -4.54 26.12 0.23
CA ASN A 142 -4.50 25.85 1.66
C ASN A 142 -4.03 24.40 1.86
N ALA A 143 -2.98 24.20 2.66
CA ALA A 143 -2.45 22.88 2.95
C ALA A 143 -2.23 22.72 4.45
N GLU A 144 -2.84 21.69 5.00
CA GLU A 144 -2.57 21.20 6.34
C GLU A 144 -1.76 19.92 6.22
N ILE A 145 -0.52 19.94 6.73
CA ILE A 145 0.42 18.83 6.58
C ILE A 145 0.77 18.31 7.97
N GLU A 146 0.42 17.07 8.24
CA GLU A 146 0.81 16.42 9.49
C GLU A 146 2.13 15.67 9.32
N LEU A 147 3.08 15.97 10.21
CA LEU A 147 4.41 15.39 10.23
C LEU A 147 4.71 14.79 11.60
N ILE A 148 5.32 13.61 11.61
CA ILE A 148 5.83 12.98 12.83
C ILE A 148 7.35 12.95 12.79
N ASN A 149 7.98 13.41 13.87
CA ASN A 149 9.40 13.22 14.09
C ASN A 149 9.63 11.96 14.94
N TYR A 150 10.22 10.93 14.33
CA TYR A 150 10.61 9.69 15.01
C TYR A 150 11.96 9.77 15.72
N GLY A 151 12.74 10.82 15.48
CA GLY A 151 14.01 11.05 16.14
C GLY A 151 13.83 11.75 17.50
N ASN A 152 14.88 11.70 18.31
CA ASN A 152 14.90 12.31 19.64
C ASN A 152 15.25 13.81 19.63
N GLU A 153 15.64 14.36 18.47
CA GLU A 153 16.09 15.76 18.36
C GLU A 153 15.07 16.57 17.57
N SER A 154 14.88 17.83 17.96
CA SER A 154 14.10 18.78 17.16
C SER A 154 14.79 19.08 15.83
N LYS A 155 14.02 19.15 14.75
CA LYS A 155 14.52 19.44 13.40
C LYS A 155 13.87 20.71 12.87
N LYS A 156 14.67 21.58 12.26
CA LYS A 156 14.20 22.75 11.50
C LYS A 156 14.34 22.45 10.01
N PHE A 157 13.31 22.68 9.25
CA PHE A 157 13.31 22.47 7.79
C PHE A 157 12.28 23.37 7.13
N TYR A 158 12.41 23.54 5.83
CA TYR A 158 11.48 24.28 4.99
C TYR A 158 10.72 23.30 4.10
N ILE A 159 9.42 23.53 3.93
CA ILE A 159 8.59 22.83 2.97
C ILE A 159 8.51 23.69 1.73
N THR A 160 9.01 23.18 0.60
CA THR A 160 8.88 23.86 -0.69
C THR A 160 7.75 23.20 -1.47
N ILE A 161 6.75 23.99 -1.84
CA ILE A 161 5.70 23.56 -2.75
C ILE A 161 6.14 24.00 -4.13
N ASN A 162 6.48 23.04 -4.99
CA ASN A 162 6.81 23.32 -6.37
C ASN A 162 5.54 23.74 -7.11
N ASP A 163 5.62 24.91 -7.73
CA ASP A 163 4.55 25.42 -8.58
C ASP A 163 4.40 24.50 -9.80
N LEU A 164 3.35 23.70 -9.81
CA LEU A 164 3.03 22.74 -10.88
C LEU A 164 2.54 23.43 -12.16
N ASP A 165 2.27 24.75 -12.11
CA ASP A 165 1.55 25.45 -13.17
C ASP A 165 2.41 25.92 -14.34
N ARG A 166 3.74 25.82 -14.28
CA ARG A 166 4.57 26.30 -15.40
C ARG A 166 4.59 25.38 -16.62
N THR A 167 3.99 24.20 -16.55
CA THR A 167 4.04 23.20 -17.63
C THR A 167 2.71 22.96 -18.36
N ILE A 168 1.62 23.58 -17.94
CA ILE A 168 0.29 23.34 -18.55
C ILE A 168 -0.10 24.47 -19.54
N ILE A 169 0.71 25.52 -19.66
CA ILE A 169 0.47 26.57 -20.66
C ILE A 169 1.53 26.47 -21.75
N LYS A 170 1.35 25.54 -22.66
CA LYS A 170 1.80 25.62 -24.06
C LYS A 170 0.79 24.96 -24.95
#